data_0584f9c1e5063c83671899437b038519
#
_entry.id   0584f9c1e5063c83671899437b038519
#
_cell.length_a   1.000
_cell.length_b   1.000
_cell.length_c   1.000
_cell.angle_alpha   90.00
_cell.angle_beta   90.00
_cell.angle_gamma   90.00
#
_symmetry.space_group_name_H-M   'P 1'
#
loop_
_entity.id
_entity.type
_entity.pdbx_description
1 polymer ?
#
loop_
_entity_poly.entity_id
_entity_poly.type
_entity_poly.pdbx_seq_one_letter_code
_entity_poly.pdbx_strand_id
1 'polypeptide(L)'
;FASYPSIKTPNFDRLAIECVYFRNPYASAPTCTASRSAVLTGQHFWRLGSAGQLWGEFPSSLTTYQQILEKNGYKIGYTGKGWGPGRAIFGNPAGPAYNQIKSNARPEYTQFDMLGNFQQFLDEKKPNQPFSFWISPTEPHRAYQTGIGESSGEIHLDKIVVPSFLPDVPAVRKDIADYLYEIQYFDKQLGDILQLLEARGELDNTVIVYTSDNGMPFPRAKSTNYEYGTHEPFAVRWGNAISEHQDVTDFISLTDIAPTFLDLAGITPPAAMTGHSFRQQLFARKSGRVDSNRDSAFSGFERHIGSARLENRGYPSRAIHTDKFLYIVNLTPDRWPAGRPPNLADIDDDSPTKMTIADRGRFEKFWKLAADKRPAEELYAIDRDPYQIHNLANNPEFSTTKEILKQRLQQEMQQTGDPWTTGNGASFDSYTYYGKETE
;
A
#
# COMPACT_ATOMS: atom_id res chain seq x y z
N PHE A 1 -9.10 -5.75 11.29
CA PHE A 1 -9.59 -6.98 10.62
C PHE A 1 -10.54 -7.77 11.50
N ALA A 2 -10.40 -7.79 12.82
CA ALA A 2 -11.34 -8.44 13.73
C ALA A 2 -12.82 -8.02 13.54
N SER A 3 -13.11 -7.00 12.74
CA SER A 3 -14.46 -6.52 12.45
C SER A 3 -15.05 -6.97 11.11
N TYR A 4 -14.30 -7.67 10.24
CA TYR A 4 -14.85 -8.17 8.98
C TYR A 4 -15.35 -9.61 9.16
N PRO A 5 -16.67 -9.84 9.20
CA PRO A 5 -17.24 -11.11 9.69
C PRO A 5 -16.97 -12.32 8.79
N SER A 6 -16.43 -12.11 7.61
CA SER A 6 -16.22 -13.16 6.59
C SER A 6 -14.76 -13.62 6.47
N ILE A 7 -13.83 -13.07 7.26
CA ILE A 7 -12.41 -13.44 7.19
C ILE A 7 -11.89 -13.97 8.53
N LYS A 8 -10.97 -14.92 8.47
CA LYS A 8 -10.25 -15.43 9.63
C LYS A 8 -8.75 -15.21 9.44
N THR A 9 -8.16 -14.39 10.31
CA THR A 9 -6.73 -14.06 10.29
C THR A 9 -6.11 -14.27 11.67
N PRO A 10 -6.07 -15.55 12.18
CA PRO A 10 -5.67 -15.83 13.56
C PRO A 10 -4.23 -15.41 13.86
N ASN A 11 -3.33 -15.44 12.88
CA ASN A 11 -1.93 -15.08 13.08
C ASN A 11 -1.76 -13.55 13.12
N PHE A 12 -2.47 -12.81 12.28
CA PHE A 12 -2.55 -11.36 12.37
C PHE A 12 -3.25 -10.91 13.66
N ASP A 13 -4.34 -11.58 14.05
CA ASP A 13 -5.07 -11.28 15.29
C ASP A 13 -4.16 -11.51 16.52
N ARG A 14 -3.35 -12.60 16.54
CA ARG A 14 -2.31 -12.81 17.55
C ARG A 14 -1.30 -11.66 17.54
N LEU A 15 -0.77 -11.31 16.37
CA LEU A 15 0.17 -10.21 16.24
C LEU A 15 -0.46 -8.90 16.73
N ALA A 16 -1.71 -8.63 16.40
CA ALA A 16 -2.43 -7.42 16.78
C ALA A 16 -2.65 -7.30 18.30
N ILE A 17 -2.77 -8.40 19.03
CA ILE A 17 -2.88 -8.42 20.51
C ILE A 17 -1.52 -8.13 21.18
N GLU A 18 -0.41 -8.53 20.55
CA GLU A 18 0.95 -8.40 21.09
C GLU A 18 1.71 -7.18 20.53
N CYS A 19 1.02 -6.21 19.89
CA CYS A 19 1.66 -5.17 19.08
C CYS A 19 1.18 -3.75 19.39
N VAL A 20 1.85 -2.78 18.76
CA VAL A 20 1.29 -1.46 18.49
C VAL A 20 0.53 -1.54 17.18
N TYR A 21 -0.79 -1.43 17.25
CA TYR A 21 -1.67 -1.35 16.09
C TYR A 21 -1.95 0.10 15.74
N PHE A 22 -1.69 0.49 14.50
CA PHE A 22 -1.98 1.84 14.02
C PHE A 22 -3.31 1.86 13.28
N ARG A 23 -4.16 2.83 13.60
CA ARG A 23 -5.49 2.99 13.00
C ARG A 23 -5.46 3.75 11.67
N ASN A 24 -4.48 4.64 11.50
CA ASN A 24 -4.43 5.57 10.37
C ASN A 24 -3.09 5.49 9.60
N PRO A 25 -2.71 4.33 9.06
CA PRO A 25 -1.55 4.19 8.19
C PRO A 25 -1.95 4.36 6.73
N TYR A 26 -1.17 5.15 5.98
CA TYR A 26 -1.46 5.42 4.57
C TYR A 26 -0.25 5.16 3.67
N ALA A 27 -0.51 4.51 2.54
CA ALA A 27 0.46 4.40 1.47
C ALA A 27 0.69 5.77 0.82
N SER A 28 1.95 6.13 0.54
CA SER A 28 2.29 7.37 -0.18
C SER A 28 1.70 7.40 -1.59
N ALA A 29 1.55 6.23 -2.22
CA ALA A 29 0.91 6.08 -3.52
C ALA A 29 0.13 4.76 -3.60
N PRO A 30 -1.08 4.73 -4.22
CA PRO A 30 -1.92 3.54 -4.32
C PRO A 30 -1.48 2.58 -5.44
N THR A 31 -0.17 2.36 -5.61
CA THR A 31 0.38 1.48 -6.67
C THR A 31 1.75 0.94 -6.29
N CYS A 32 2.00 -0.32 -6.63
CA CYS A 32 3.12 -1.12 -6.15
C CYS A 32 4.49 -0.43 -6.21
N THR A 33 4.98 -0.09 -7.41
CA THR A 33 6.33 0.47 -7.57
C THR A 33 6.52 1.75 -6.80
N ALA A 34 5.58 2.69 -6.92
CA ALA A 34 5.66 4.00 -6.26
C ALA A 34 5.61 3.86 -4.73
N SER A 35 4.67 3.07 -4.20
CA SER A 35 4.59 2.80 -2.76
C SER A 35 5.84 2.13 -2.24
N ARG A 36 6.32 1.05 -2.89
CA ARG A 36 7.52 0.32 -2.47
C ARG A 36 8.78 1.18 -2.55
N SER A 37 8.88 2.06 -3.56
CA SER A 37 9.95 3.06 -3.63
C SER A 37 9.90 4.02 -2.46
N ALA A 38 8.72 4.52 -2.10
CA ALA A 38 8.53 5.43 -0.97
C ALA A 38 8.91 4.76 0.36
N VAL A 39 8.49 3.51 0.59
CA VAL A 39 8.88 2.73 1.78
C VAL A 39 10.38 2.55 1.85
N LEU A 40 11.02 2.13 0.75
CA LEU A 40 12.46 1.84 0.74
C LEU A 40 13.34 3.09 0.92
N THR A 41 12.92 4.23 0.37
CA THR A 41 13.68 5.47 0.41
C THR A 41 13.31 6.38 1.58
N GLY A 42 12.17 6.12 2.26
CA GLY A 42 11.63 7.02 3.28
C GLY A 42 11.20 8.37 2.72
N GLN A 43 10.87 8.47 1.43
CA GLN A 43 10.51 9.71 0.77
C GLN A 43 9.15 9.58 0.09
N HIS A 44 8.39 10.67 0.05
CA HIS A 44 7.18 10.71 -0.76
C HIS A 44 7.47 10.33 -2.22
N PHE A 45 6.56 9.56 -2.82
CA PHE A 45 6.74 9.00 -4.16
C PHE A 45 7.01 10.08 -5.24
N TRP A 46 6.45 11.29 -5.09
CA TRP A 46 6.63 12.39 -6.05
C TRP A 46 8.05 12.95 -6.11
N ARG A 47 8.93 12.61 -5.15
CA ARG A 47 10.35 12.97 -5.17
C ARG A 47 11.22 11.98 -5.93
N LEU A 48 10.67 10.82 -6.31
CA LEU A 48 11.45 9.65 -6.74
C LEU A 48 11.59 9.55 -8.26
N GLY A 49 11.13 10.59 -8.99
CA GLY A 49 11.17 10.60 -10.44
C GLY A 49 10.46 9.39 -11.05
N SER A 50 11.13 8.67 -11.93
CA SER A 50 10.58 7.48 -12.60
C SER A 50 10.15 6.37 -11.62
N ALA A 51 10.83 6.22 -10.46
CA ALA A 51 10.45 5.24 -9.44
C ALA A 51 9.15 5.60 -8.70
N GLY A 52 8.61 6.79 -8.89
CA GLY A 52 7.30 7.23 -8.42
C GLY A 52 6.12 6.77 -9.28
N GLN A 53 6.34 5.89 -10.25
CA GLN A 53 5.33 5.36 -11.16
C GLN A 53 5.45 3.85 -11.30
N LEU A 54 4.34 3.16 -11.61
CA LEU A 54 4.39 1.73 -11.92
C LEU A 54 5.21 1.50 -13.22
N TRP A 55 6.00 0.44 -13.25
CA TRP A 55 6.92 0.13 -14.35
C TRP A 55 7.93 1.25 -14.65
N GLY A 56 8.27 2.08 -13.66
CA GLY A 56 9.34 3.05 -13.78
C GLY A 56 10.72 2.44 -13.59
N GLU A 57 11.75 3.29 -13.62
CA GLU A 57 13.13 2.91 -13.31
C GLU A 57 13.50 3.42 -11.92
N PHE A 58 14.20 2.59 -11.14
CA PHE A 58 14.75 3.01 -9.84
C PHE A 58 16.10 3.71 -10.09
N PRO A 59 16.19 5.05 -9.89
CA PRO A 59 17.42 5.80 -10.14
C PRO A 59 18.56 5.39 -9.18
N SER A 60 19.76 5.32 -9.71
CA SER A 60 20.98 5.02 -8.92
C SER A 60 21.31 6.08 -7.85
N SER A 61 20.76 7.28 -7.99
CA SER A 61 20.90 8.39 -7.03
C SER A 61 20.09 8.21 -5.76
N LEU A 62 19.09 7.33 -5.77
CA LEU A 62 18.28 7.03 -4.60
C LEU A 62 18.95 5.98 -3.73
N THR A 63 19.04 6.26 -2.44
CA THR A 63 19.55 5.33 -1.43
C THR A 63 18.38 4.77 -0.62
N THR A 64 18.37 3.45 -0.39
CA THR A 64 17.35 2.77 0.41
C THR A 64 17.82 2.57 1.85
N TYR A 65 16.88 2.43 2.78
CA TYR A 65 17.21 2.09 4.16
C TYR A 65 17.90 0.72 4.25
N GLN A 66 17.57 -0.22 3.38
CA GLN A 66 18.24 -1.52 3.28
C GLN A 66 19.74 -1.36 3.01
N GLN A 67 20.10 -0.56 2.02
CA GLN A 67 21.52 -0.27 1.71
C GLN A 67 22.25 0.43 2.87
N ILE A 68 21.54 1.29 3.62
CA ILE A 68 22.12 1.94 4.80
C ILE A 68 22.34 0.92 5.92
N LEU A 69 21.37 0.05 6.18
CA LEU A 69 21.53 -1.05 7.15
C LEU A 69 22.68 -1.98 6.78
N GLU A 70 22.78 -2.38 5.50
CA GLU A 70 23.87 -3.24 5.02
C GLU A 70 25.26 -2.61 5.27
N LYS A 71 25.41 -1.32 4.97
CA LYS A 71 26.65 -0.57 5.27
C LYS A 71 26.97 -0.52 6.77
N ASN A 72 25.98 -0.71 7.63
CA ASN A 72 26.12 -0.78 9.08
C ASN A 72 26.13 -2.23 9.62
N GLY A 73 26.45 -3.22 8.78
CA GLY A 73 26.71 -4.59 9.18
C GLY A 73 25.50 -5.52 9.22
N TYR A 74 24.30 -5.04 8.87
CA TYR A 74 23.11 -5.89 8.76
C TYR A 74 23.20 -6.82 7.55
N LYS A 75 22.71 -8.03 7.69
CA LYS A 75 22.40 -8.86 6.52
C LYS A 75 21.03 -8.42 5.99
N ILE A 76 20.96 -8.14 4.69
CA ILE A 76 19.71 -7.71 4.04
C ILE A 76 19.26 -8.71 2.99
N GLY A 77 17.99 -8.71 2.65
CA GLY A 77 17.43 -9.53 1.58
C GLY A 77 15.91 -9.45 1.49
N TYR A 78 15.38 -10.17 0.53
CA TYR A 78 13.93 -10.31 0.37
C TYR A 78 13.56 -11.66 -0.25
N THR A 79 12.31 -12.10 -0.03
CA THR A 79 11.68 -13.17 -0.80
C THR A 79 10.32 -12.71 -1.36
N GLY A 80 9.96 -13.24 -2.54
CA GLY A 80 8.81 -12.83 -3.31
C GLY A 80 9.08 -11.63 -4.19
N LYS A 81 8.25 -10.59 -4.11
CA LYS A 81 8.27 -9.47 -5.04
C LYS A 81 9.43 -8.47 -4.82
N GLY A 82 9.80 -8.16 -3.60
CA GLY A 82 10.74 -7.06 -3.31
C GLY A 82 10.23 -5.71 -3.81
N TRP A 83 11.07 -4.99 -4.57
CA TRP A 83 10.68 -3.79 -5.30
C TRP A 83 10.26 -4.13 -6.73
N GLY A 84 9.28 -3.37 -7.25
CA GLY A 84 8.80 -3.47 -8.63
C GLY A 84 7.27 -3.59 -8.71
N PRO A 85 6.73 -3.81 -9.93
CA PRO A 85 7.44 -4.04 -11.19
C PRO A 85 8.11 -2.78 -11.74
N GLY A 86 9.22 -2.96 -12.47
CA GLY A 86 9.99 -1.86 -13.07
C GLY A 86 11.43 -2.28 -13.39
N ARG A 87 12.25 -1.30 -13.73
CA ARG A 87 13.65 -1.50 -14.07
C ARG A 87 14.56 -1.05 -12.93
N ALA A 88 15.38 -1.96 -12.41
CA ALA A 88 16.44 -1.66 -11.45
C ALA A 88 17.80 -2.11 -12.02
N ILE A 89 18.63 -1.17 -12.46
CA ILE A 89 19.88 -1.47 -13.18
C ILE A 89 20.94 -2.08 -12.26
N PHE A 90 20.93 -1.69 -10.99
CA PHE A 90 21.94 -2.12 -10.00
C PHE A 90 21.45 -3.20 -9.03
N GLY A 91 20.49 -4.01 -9.47
CA GLY A 91 19.83 -5.01 -8.63
C GLY A 91 18.60 -4.46 -7.92
N ASN A 92 17.84 -5.35 -7.26
CA ASN A 92 16.61 -4.95 -6.60
C ASN A 92 16.90 -4.05 -5.37
N PRO A 93 16.26 -2.87 -5.28
CA PRO A 93 16.48 -1.94 -4.17
C PRO A 93 16.16 -2.49 -2.77
N ALA A 94 15.36 -3.57 -2.70
CA ALA A 94 15.07 -4.28 -1.45
C ALA A 94 16.22 -5.19 -0.98
N GLY A 95 17.28 -5.35 -1.78
CA GLY A 95 18.45 -6.17 -1.48
C GLY A 95 18.58 -7.43 -2.32
N PRO A 96 19.41 -8.41 -1.93
CA PRO A 96 19.55 -9.70 -2.59
C PRO A 96 18.26 -10.53 -2.52
N ALA A 97 17.93 -11.21 -3.63
CA ALA A 97 16.74 -12.06 -3.72
C ALA A 97 17.00 -13.46 -3.18
N TYR A 98 16.15 -13.90 -2.27
CA TYR A 98 16.04 -15.27 -1.79
C TYR A 98 14.78 -15.90 -2.40
N ASN A 99 14.86 -16.29 -3.67
CA ASN A 99 13.76 -16.80 -4.49
C ASN A 99 14.11 -18.13 -5.17
N GLN A 100 15.08 -18.86 -4.63
CA GLN A 100 15.58 -20.10 -5.20
C GLN A 100 14.65 -21.27 -4.92
N ILE A 101 14.08 -21.31 -3.70
CA ILE A 101 13.16 -22.39 -3.30
C ILE A 101 11.77 -22.03 -3.83
N LYS A 102 11.23 -22.95 -4.66
CA LYS A 102 9.92 -22.78 -5.28
C LYS A 102 8.85 -23.43 -4.44
N SER A 103 7.67 -22.83 -4.40
CA SER A 103 6.49 -23.44 -3.77
C SER A 103 5.86 -24.46 -4.73
N ASN A 104 5.48 -25.61 -4.16
CA ASN A 104 4.66 -26.61 -4.88
C ASN A 104 3.20 -26.61 -4.40
N ALA A 105 2.85 -25.76 -3.42
CA ALA A 105 1.52 -25.75 -2.84
C ALA A 105 0.48 -25.14 -3.79
N ARG A 106 0.88 -24.07 -4.50
CA ARG A 106 0.03 -23.35 -5.46
C ARG A 106 0.91 -22.81 -6.60
N PRO A 107 1.47 -23.68 -7.46
CA PRO A 107 2.51 -23.31 -8.43
C PRO A 107 2.06 -22.30 -9.48
N GLU A 108 0.76 -22.20 -9.76
CA GLU A 108 0.16 -21.23 -10.67
C GLU A 108 0.02 -19.81 -10.04
N TYR A 109 0.11 -19.66 -8.72
CA TYR A 109 -0.08 -18.40 -7.99
C TYR A 109 1.16 -18.02 -7.19
N THR A 110 1.53 -18.83 -6.19
CA THR A 110 2.67 -18.61 -5.31
C THR A 110 3.89 -19.33 -5.84
N GLN A 111 4.74 -18.60 -6.55
CA GLN A 111 5.92 -19.20 -7.21
C GLN A 111 7.05 -19.56 -6.23
N PHE A 112 7.09 -18.94 -5.06
CA PHE A 112 8.20 -19.07 -4.11
C PHE A 112 7.74 -19.62 -2.77
N ASP A 113 8.56 -20.46 -2.16
CA ASP A 113 8.41 -20.87 -0.76
C ASP A 113 8.96 -19.75 0.14
N MET A 114 8.07 -18.90 0.67
CA MET A 114 8.44 -17.77 1.52
C MET A 114 9.19 -18.24 2.78
N LEU A 115 8.69 -19.32 3.41
CA LEU A 115 9.28 -19.88 4.63
C LEU A 115 10.66 -20.46 4.36
N GLY A 116 10.79 -21.36 3.36
CA GLY A 116 12.06 -21.99 3.01
C GLY A 116 13.12 -20.99 2.59
N ASN A 117 12.76 -19.98 1.80
CA ASN A 117 13.69 -18.93 1.39
C ASN A 117 14.12 -18.04 2.58
N PHE A 118 13.21 -17.71 3.51
CA PHE A 118 13.57 -16.96 4.71
C PHE A 118 14.43 -17.81 5.65
N GLN A 119 14.15 -19.11 5.78
CA GLN A 119 14.99 -20.04 6.53
C GLN A 119 16.42 -20.06 5.96
N GLN A 120 16.57 -20.21 4.64
CA GLN A 120 17.87 -20.15 3.97
C GLN A 120 18.61 -18.84 4.29
N PHE A 121 17.92 -17.69 4.22
CA PHE A 121 18.51 -16.41 4.58
C PHE A 121 19.03 -16.39 6.01
N LEU A 122 18.26 -16.92 6.97
CA LEU A 122 18.68 -16.97 8.38
C LEU A 122 19.84 -17.94 8.61
N ASP A 123 19.88 -19.08 7.89
CA ASP A 123 20.97 -20.06 7.99
C ASP A 123 22.31 -19.52 7.49
N GLU A 124 22.28 -18.65 6.51
CA GLU A 124 23.46 -17.99 5.96
C GLU A 124 23.95 -16.78 6.81
N LYS A 125 23.17 -16.35 7.81
CA LYS A 125 23.49 -15.22 8.69
C LYS A 125 24.67 -15.59 9.61
N LYS A 126 25.64 -14.69 9.75
CA LYS A 126 26.71 -14.86 10.72
C LYS A 126 26.14 -14.83 12.15
N PRO A 127 26.78 -15.54 13.12
CA PRO A 127 26.38 -15.43 14.51
C PRO A 127 26.31 -13.96 14.97
N ASN A 128 25.25 -13.60 15.67
CA ASN A 128 24.98 -12.24 16.17
C ASN A 128 24.89 -11.12 15.10
N GLN A 129 24.87 -11.46 13.81
CA GLN A 129 24.67 -10.47 12.78
C GLN A 129 23.21 -10.01 12.77
N PRO A 130 22.92 -8.70 12.89
CA PRO A 130 21.58 -8.21 12.73
C PRO A 130 21.10 -8.35 11.27
N PHE A 131 19.79 -8.37 11.07
CA PHE A 131 19.22 -8.54 9.73
C PHE A 131 18.02 -7.62 9.46
N SER A 132 17.77 -7.40 8.18
CA SER A 132 16.53 -6.80 7.67
C SER A 132 16.07 -7.59 6.45
N PHE A 133 14.87 -8.13 6.49
CA PHE A 133 14.36 -9.00 5.45
C PHE A 133 12.91 -8.67 5.06
N TRP A 134 12.63 -8.56 3.76
CA TRP A 134 11.29 -8.38 3.23
C TRP A 134 10.69 -9.70 2.79
N ILE A 135 9.52 -10.02 3.35
CA ILE A 135 8.69 -11.13 2.91
C ILE A 135 7.49 -10.53 2.19
N SER A 136 7.39 -10.76 0.90
CA SER A 136 6.40 -10.13 0.04
C SER A 136 5.82 -11.15 -0.94
N PRO A 137 4.89 -11.99 -0.48
CA PRO A 137 4.22 -12.95 -1.34
C PRO A 137 3.39 -12.25 -2.43
N THR A 138 2.88 -13.02 -3.37
CA THR A 138 2.00 -12.51 -4.42
C THR A 138 0.63 -12.16 -3.84
N GLU A 139 0.15 -12.96 -2.90
CA GLU A 139 -1.14 -12.78 -2.26
C GLU A 139 -1.19 -11.48 -1.44
N PRO A 140 -2.29 -10.75 -1.49
CA PRO A 140 -3.56 -11.00 -2.21
C PRO A 140 -3.65 -10.32 -3.58
N HIS A 141 -2.55 -10.18 -4.35
CA HIS A 141 -2.58 -9.66 -5.72
C HIS A 141 -3.31 -10.64 -6.65
N ARG A 142 -3.98 -10.11 -7.69
CA ARG A 142 -4.54 -10.96 -8.76
C ARG A 142 -3.41 -11.67 -9.54
N ALA A 143 -3.69 -12.80 -10.27
CA ALA A 143 -5.02 -13.38 -10.48
C ALA A 143 -5.44 -14.29 -9.32
N TYR A 144 -6.75 -14.57 -9.19
CA TYR A 144 -7.30 -15.52 -8.24
C TYR A 144 -7.77 -16.79 -8.94
N GLN A 145 -7.75 -17.91 -8.21
CA GLN A 145 -8.50 -19.09 -8.64
C GLN A 145 -9.98 -18.80 -8.48
N THR A 146 -10.69 -18.70 -9.59
CA THR A 146 -12.11 -18.33 -9.60
C THR A 146 -12.94 -19.30 -8.75
N GLY A 147 -13.67 -18.75 -7.79
CA GLY A 147 -14.56 -19.48 -6.91
C GLY A 147 -13.87 -20.19 -5.72
N ILE A 148 -12.56 -19.98 -5.52
CA ILE A 148 -11.82 -20.61 -4.42
C ILE A 148 -12.35 -20.17 -3.06
N GLY A 149 -12.72 -18.90 -2.89
CA GLY A 149 -13.25 -18.38 -1.65
C GLY A 149 -14.52 -19.10 -1.21
N GLU A 150 -15.46 -19.32 -2.14
CA GLU A 150 -16.70 -20.07 -1.84
C GLU A 150 -16.43 -21.57 -1.65
N SER A 151 -15.63 -22.19 -2.53
CA SER A 151 -15.38 -23.63 -2.52
C SER A 151 -14.52 -24.09 -1.35
N SER A 152 -13.74 -23.21 -0.73
CA SER A 152 -12.98 -23.49 0.48
C SER A 152 -13.87 -23.87 1.68
N GLY A 153 -15.13 -23.41 1.66
CA GLY A 153 -16.05 -23.57 2.79
C GLY A 153 -15.77 -22.65 3.98
N GLU A 154 -14.72 -21.82 3.90
CA GLU A 154 -14.32 -20.92 4.99
C GLU A 154 -14.96 -19.54 4.88
N ILE A 155 -15.31 -19.10 3.66
CA ILE A 155 -15.86 -17.78 3.39
C ILE A 155 -17.31 -17.90 2.94
N HIS A 156 -18.22 -17.26 3.70
CA HIS A 156 -19.64 -17.28 3.44
C HIS A 156 -20.06 -16.04 2.64
N LEU A 157 -20.59 -16.23 1.43
CA LEU A 157 -20.98 -15.12 0.52
C LEU A 157 -22.05 -14.19 1.11
N ASP A 158 -22.95 -14.70 1.92
CA ASP A 158 -24.00 -13.92 2.60
C ASP A 158 -23.47 -12.98 3.69
N LYS A 159 -22.26 -13.26 4.22
CA LYS A 159 -21.59 -12.43 5.22
C LYS A 159 -20.65 -11.40 4.61
N ILE A 160 -20.43 -11.41 3.29
CA ILE A 160 -19.56 -10.44 2.64
C ILE A 160 -20.21 -9.06 2.65
N VAL A 161 -19.47 -8.08 3.17
CA VAL A 161 -19.84 -6.67 3.07
C VAL A 161 -19.31 -6.12 1.76
N VAL A 162 -20.18 -5.89 0.79
CA VAL A 162 -19.81 -5.27 -0.48
C VAL A 162 -19.75 -3.76 -0.29
N PRO A 163 -18.59 -3.11 -0.56
CA PRO A 163 -18.50 -1.65 -0.49
C PRO A 163 -19.55 -0.99 -1.39
N SER A 164 -20.18 0.09 -0.92
CA SER A 164 -21.32 0.71 -1.65
C SER A 164 -20.93 1.39 -2.98
N PHE A 165 -19.63 1.48 -3.28
CA PHE A 165 -19.13 1.88 -4.61
C PHE A 165 -19.06 0.70 -5.61
N LEU A 166 -19.39 -0.53 -5.20
CA LEU A 166 -19.48 -1.72 -6.03
C LEU A 166 -20.92 -2.24 -6.06
N PRO A 167 -21.36 -2.89 -7.15
CA PRO A 167 -22.69 -3.50 -7.19
C PRO A 167 -22.73 -4.76 -6.34
N ASP A 168 -23.75 -4.85 -5.46
CA ASP A 168 -23.96 -6.04 -4.64
C ASP A 168 -24.70 -7.12 -5.45
N VAL A 169 -23.93 -7.91 -6.19
CA VAL A 169 -24.41 -9.03 -7.03
C VAL A 169 -23.52 -10.26 -6.83
N PRO A 170 -24.00 -11.47 -7.17
CA PRO A 170 -23.25 -12.70 -6.92
C PRO A 170 -21.83 -12.71 -7.50
N ALA A 171 -21.61 -12.17 -8.69
CA ALA A 171 -20.29 -12.12 -9.33
C ALA A 171 -19.28 -11.30 -8.51
N VAL A 172 -19.71 -10.14 -7.96
CA VAL A 172 -18.87 -9.27 -7.13
C VAL A 172 -18.63 -9.90 -5.76
N ARG A 173 -19.64 -10.52 -5.15
CA ARG A 173 -19.46 -11.25 -3.88
C ARG A 173 -18.47 -12.39 -4.00
N LYS A 174 -18.53 -13.16 -5.10
CA LYS A 174 -17.55 -14.24 -5.38
C LYS A 174 -16.15 -13.70 -5.59
N ASP A 175 -15.99 -12.62 -6.34
CA ASP A 175 -14.68 -11.98 -6.57
C ASP A 175 -14.07 -11.45 -5.25
N ILE A 176 -14.89 -10.87 -4.36
CA ILE A 176 -14.45 -10.47 -3.02
C ILE A 176 -14.12 -11.70 -2.15
N ALA A 177 -14.89 -12.79 -2.25
CA ALA A 177 -14.59 -14.03 -1.52
C ALA A 177 -13.23 -14.61 -1.92
N ASP A 178 -12.91 -14.61 -3.22
CA ASP A 178 -11.63 -15.08 -3.73
C ASP A 178 -10.47 -14.20 -3.20
N TYR A 179 -10.64 -12.87 -3.17
CA TYR A 179 -9.69 -11.94 -2.55
C TYR A 179 -9.47 -12.21 -1.05
N LEU A 180 -10.55 -12.43 -0.30
CA LEU A 180 -10.47 -12.71 1.14
C LEU A 180 -9.76 -14.05 1.42
N TYR A 181 -9.93 -15.03 0.54
CA TYR A 181 -9.22 -16.30 0.62
C TYR A 181 -7.70 -16.09 0.48
N GLU A 182 -7.27 -15.24 -0.44
CA GLU A 182 -5.85 -14.91 -0.60
C GLU A 182 -5.27 -14.23 0.65
N ILE A 183 -6.05 -13.37 1.32
CA ILE A 183 -5.63 -12.77 2.60
C ILE A 183 -5.47 -13.84 3.69
N GLN A 184 -6.40 -14.82 3.78
CA GLN A 184 -6.28 -15.93 4.74
C GLN A 184 -5.05 -16.78 4.45
N TYR A 185 -4.73 -17.00 3.17
CA TYR A 185 -3.53 -17.72 2.77
C TYR A 185 -2.26 -16.95 3.17
N PHE A 186 -2.24 -15.64 3.01
CA PHE A 186 -1.13 -14.81 3.49
C PHE A 186 -1.01 -14.83 5.03
N ASP A 187 -2.13 -14.78 5.74
CA ASP A 187 -2.12 -14.91 7.21
C ASP A 187 -1.49 -16.23 7.67
N LYS A 188 -1.76 -17.32 6.96
CA LYS A 188 -1.10 -18.62 7.24
C LYS A 188 0.42 -18.51 7.06
N GLN A 189 0.90 -17.89 5.97
CA GLN A 189 2.33 -17.68 5.75
C GLN A 189 2.95 -16.85 6.89
N LEU A 190 2.24 -15.81 7.38
CA LEU A 190 2.67 -15.07 8.57
C LEU A 190 2.85 -16.00 9.77
N GLY A 191 1.89 -16.88 10.03
CA GLY A 191 1.98 -17.85 11.11
C GLY A 191 3.22 -18.74 11.03
N ASP A 192 3.51 -19.27 9.83
CA ASP A 192 4.69 -20.10 9.58
C ASP A 192 6.00 -19.33 9.85
N ILE A 193 6.07 -18.06 9.47
CA ILE A 193 7.22 -17.17 9.73
C ILE A 193 7.40 -16.89 11.22
N LEU A 194 6.31 -16.60 11.94
CA LEU A 194 6.36 -16.36 13.38
C LEU A 194 6.86 -17.60 14.12
N GLN A 195 6.38 -18.79 13.76
CA GLN A 195 6.83 -20.07 14.33
C GLN A 195 8.31 -20.33 14.06
N LEU A 196 8.81 -20.03 12.86
CA LEU A 196 10.23 -20.17 12.54
C LEU A 196 11.10 -19.26 13.43
N LEU A 197 10.72 -18.00 13.59
CA LEU A 197 11.44 -17.07 14.46
C LEU A 197 11.40 -17.49 15.92
N GLU A 198 10.26 -17.99 16.40
CA GLU A 198 10.10 -18.53 17.76
C GLU A 198 10.99 -19.75 18.00
N ALA A 199 10.98 -20.71 17.08
CA ALA A 199 11.84 -21.92 17.15
C ALA A 199 13.35 -21.58 17.15
N ARG A 200 13.73 -20.44 16.57
CA ARG A 200 15.12 -19.95 16.57
C ARG A 200 15.48 -19.05 17.75
N GLY A 201 14.52 -18.72 18.60
CA GLY A 201 14.72 -17.76 19.70
C GLY A 201 14.95 -16.32 19.23
N GLU A 202 14.57 -15.99 18.00
CA GLU A 202 14.76 -14.65 17.39
C GLU A 202 13.48 -13.81 17.43
N LEU A 203 12.30 -14.40 17.73
CA LEU A 203 11.01 -13.73 17.63
C LEU A 203 10.92 -12.46 18.48
N ASP A 204 11.36 -12.51 19.73
CA ASP A 204 11.27 -11.38 20.65
C ASP A 204 12.35 -10.33 20.43
N ASN A 205 13.43 -10.68 19.71
CA ASN A 205 14.49 -9.76 19.31
C ASN A 205 14.31 -9.24 17.88
N THR A 206 13.18 -9.50 17.24
CA THR A 206 12.89 -9.05 15.88
C THR A 206 11.74 -8.05 15.88
N VAL A 207 11.96 -6.89 15.25
CA VAL A 207 10.88 -5.94 14.91
C VAL A 207 10.14 -6.50 13.70
N ILE A 208 8.86 -6.79 13.85
CA ILE A 208 8.00 -7.30 12.80
C ILE A 208 6.99 -6.22 12.44
N VAL A 209 7.00 -5.78 11.18
CA VAL A 209 5.99 -4.89 10.62
C VAL A 209 5.12 -5.68 9.64
N TYR A 210 3.83 -5.69 9.88
CA TYR A 210 2.83 -6.24 8.96
C TYR A 210 2.07 -5.09 8.31
N THR A 211 2.07 -5.05 6.97
CA THR A 211 1.35 -4.05 6.19
C THR A 211 1.13 -4.51 4.75
N SER A 212 0.42 -3.71 3.95
CA SER A 212 0.30 -3.87 2.50
C SER A 212 0.95 -2.68 1.78
N ASP A 213 1.29 -2.82 0.51
CA ASP A 213 1.88 -1.73 -0.28
C ASP A 213 0.84 -0.79 -0.89
N ASN A 214 -0.37 -1.27 -1.12
CA ASN A 214 -1.52 -0.50 -1.59
C ASN A 214 -2.81 -1.31 -1.40
N GLY A 215 -3.94 -0.64 -1.53
CA GLY A 215 -5.25 -1.22 -1.32
C GLY A 215 -5.66 -2.30 -2.33
N MET A 216 -6.84 -2.87 -2.10
CA MET A 216 -7.36 -4.02 -2.83
C MET A 216 -7.47 -3.79 -4.34
N PRO A 217 -7.24 -4.83 -5.19
CA PRO A 217 -7.26 -4.71 -6.66
C PRO A 217 -8.70 -4.74 -7.21
N PHE A 218 -9.48 -3.71 -6.86
CA PHE A 218 -10.87 -3.53 -7.27
C PHE A 218 -11.10 -2.13 -7.82
N PRO A 219 -12.15 -1.94 -8.65
CA PRO A 219 -12.53 -0.61 -9.11
C PRO A 219 -12.69 0.37 -7.94
N ARG A 220 -12.19 1.60 -8.06
CA ARG A 220 -12.22 2.66 -7.04
C ARG A 220 -11.42 2.35 -5.76
N ALA A 221 -10.50 1.40 -5.81
CA ALA A 221 -9.56 1.09 -4.73
C ALA A 221 -8.11 1.31 -5.22
N LYS A 222 -7.36 0.28 -5.57
CA LYS A 222 -6.01 0.42 -6.13
C LYS A 222 -5.98 1.45 -7.26
N SER A 223 -4.87 2.17 -7.40
CA SER A 223 -4.68 3.28 -8.36
C SER A 223 -5.57 4.51 -8.11
N THR A 224 -6.11 4.65 -6.90
CA THR A 224 -6.90 5.83 -6.47
C THR A 224 -6.50 6.30 -5.08
N ASN A 225 -6.70 7.60 -4.78
CA ASN A 225 -6.43 8.17 -3.46
C ASN A 225 -7.61 8.05 -2.47
N TYR A 226 -8.60 7.20 -2.76
CA TYR A 226 -9.66 6.90 -1.80
C TYR A 226 -9.16 5.98 -0.68
N GLU A 227 -9.90 5.91 0.43
CA GLU A 227 -9.54 5.09 1.60
C GLU A 227 -9.20 3.62 1.22
N TYR A 228 -9.98 3.02 0.33
CA TYR A 228 -9.74 1.64 -0.13
C TYR A 228 -8.51 1.47 -1.02
N GLY A 229 -7.87 2.57 -1.44
CA GLY A 229 -6.66 2.55 -2.25
C GLY A 229 -5.37 2.81 -1.47
N THR A 230 -5.47 3.52 -0.34
CA THR A 230 -4.30 4.06 0.37
C THR A 230 -4.25 3.74 1.87
N HIS A 231 -5.39 3.44 2.51
CA HIS A 231 -5.46 3.13 3.92
C HIS A 231 -5.17 1.64 4.14
N GLU A 232 -4.01 1.34 4.73
CA GLU A 232 -3.46 -0.02 4.82
C GLU A 232 -3.54 -0.59 6.24
N PRO A 233 -3.55 -1.92 6.44
CA PRO A 233 -3.33 -2.48 7.77
C PRO A 233 -1.89 -2.20 8.23
N PHE A 234 -1.70 -1.93 9.52
CA PHE A 234 -0.36 -1.71 10.06
C PHE A 234 -0.23 -2.13 11.52
N ALA A 235 0.60 -3.12 11.76
CA ALA A 235 0.89 -3.63 13.08
C ALA A 235 2.40 -3.79 13.26
N VAL A 236 2.92 -3.40 14.43
CA VAL A 236 4.34 -3.51 14.77
C VAL A 236 4.51 -4.29 16.05
N ARG A 237 5.16 -5.47 15.97
CA ARG A 237 5.54 -6.29 17.12
C ARG A 237 7.04 -6.20 17.37
N TRP A 238 7.42 -6.08 18.64
CA TRP A 238 8.79 -6.27 19.12
C TRP A 238 8.76 -6.77 20.57
N GLY A 239 8.76 -8.08 20.77
CA GLY A 239 8.47 -8.73 22.05
C GLY A 239 9.31 -8.26 23.23
N ASN A 240 10.62 -8.03 23.02
CA ASN A 240 11.50 -7.56 24.10
C ASN A 240 11.31 -6.08 24.48
N ALA A 241 10.65 -5.29 23.63
CA ALA A 241 10.56 -3.84 23.81
C ALA A 241 9.14 -3.31 23.93
N ILE A 242 8.16 -4.01 23.33
CA ILE A 242 6.75 -3.65 23.33
C ILE A 242 6.00 -4.78 24.08
N SER A 243 5.68 -4.53 25.35
CA SER A 243 5.11 -5.54 26.25
C SER A 243 3.58 -5.53 26.33
N GLU A 244 2.93 -4.49 25.79
CA GLU A 244 1.48 -4.29 25.90
C GLU A 244 0.88 -3.88 24.57
N HIS A 245 -0.32 -4.37 24.30
CA HIS A 245 -1.11 -3.91 23.17
C HIS A 245 -1.40 -2.42 23.26
N GLN A 246 -1.19 -1.71 22.15
CA GLN A 246 -1.53 -0.29 22.01
C GLN A 246 -2.30 -0.08 20.71
N ASP A 247 -3.39 0.65 20.79
CA ASP A 247 -4.22 1.04 19.66
C ASP A 247 -3.98 2.54 19.38
N VAL A 248 -3.09 2.85 18.45
CA VAL A 248 -2.59 4.20 18.17
C VAL A 248 -3.37 4.83 17.03
N THR A 249 -3.85 6.07 17.25
CA THR A 249 -4.63 6.84 16.25
C THR A 249 -3.82 7.92 15.54
N ASP A 250 -2.52 7.98 15.74
CA ASP A 250 -1.61 8.83 14.98
C ASP A 250 -1.66 8.45 13.50
N PHE A 251 -1.67 9.44 12.64
CA PHE A 251 -1.49 9.22 11.21
C PHE A 251 -0.03 8.90 10.94
N ILE A 252 0.21 7.84 10.19
CA ILE A 252 1.53 7.48 9.69
C ILE A 252 1.49 7.26 8.19
N SER A 253 2.57 7.58 7.53
CA SER A 253 2.80 7.18 6.15
C SER A 253 3.65 5.91 6.11
N LEU A 254 3.47 5.05 5.12
CA LEU A 254 4.41 3.95 4.90
C LEU A 254 5.85 4.44 4.62
N THR A 255 6.04 5.71 4.25
CA THR A 255 7.37 6.34 4.17
C THR A 255 8.08 6.41 5.52
N ASP A 256 7.33 6.35 6.63
CA ASP A 256 7.86 6.43 8.01
C ASP A 256 8.59 5.14 8.43
N ILE A 257 8.41 4.04 7.69
CA ILE A 257 9.07 2.75 7.97
C ILE A 257 10.60 2.90 7.90
N ALA A 258 11.12 3.50 6.83
CA ALA A 258 12.56 3.64 6.62
C ALA A 258 13.25 4.43 7.75
N PRO A 259 12.84 5.68 8.08
CA PRO A 259 13.45 6.41 9.16
C PRO A 259 13.24 5.74 10.53
N THR A 260 12.14 5.02 10.74
CA THR A 260 11.92 4.29 11.99
C THR A 260 12.90 3.13 12.13
N PHE A 261 13.10 2.31 11.10
CA PHE A 261 14.05 1.20 11.17
C PHE A 261 15.48 1.67 11.39
N LEU A 262 15.87 2.77 10.75
CA LEU A 262 17.20 3.37 11.00
C LEU A 262 17.32 3.89 12.43
N ASP A 263 16.32 4.60 12.94
CA ASP A 263 16.30 5.11 14.31
C ASP A 263 16.36 3.98 15.35
N LEU A 264 15.60 2.89 15.14
CA LEU A 264 15.64 1.70 15.99
C LEU A 264 17.00 0.98 15.93
N ALA A 265 17.70 1.07 14.81
CA ALA A 265 19.06 0.56 14.64
C ALA A 265 20.14 1.50 15.20
N GLY A 266 19.79 2.66 15.76
CA GLY A 266 20.72 3.68 16.24
C GLY A 266 21.43 4.44 15.13
N ILE A 267 20.88 4.45 13.92
CA ILE A 267 21.42 5.12 12.74
C ILE A 267 20.59 6.37 12.46
N THR A 268 21.23 7.53 12.35
CA THR A 268 20.55 8.78 12.00
C THR A 268 19.97 8.70 10.59
N PRO A 269 18.64 8.87 10.42
CA PRO A 269 18.01 8.90 9.11
C PRO A 269 18.58 10.04 8.25
N PRO A 270 18.83 9.82 6.95
CA PRO A 270 19.23 10.88 6.02
C PRO A 270 18.23 12.03 5.96
N ALA A 271 18.73 13.27 5.87
CA ALA A 271 17.89 14.47 5.77
C ALA A 271 16.99 14.51 4.50
N ALA A 272 17.30 13.70 3.49
CA ALA A 272 16.48 13.56 2.29
C ALA A 272 15.17 12.79 2.54
N MET A 273 15.04 12.03 3.63
CA MET A 273 13.82 11.34 3.98
C MET A 273 12.75 12.36 4.40
N THR A 274 11.55 12.21 3.85
CA THR A 274 10.37 13.01 4.20
C THR A 274 9.50 12.33 5.24
N GLY A 275 9.66 11.02 5.41
CA GLY A 275 9.03 10.25 6.47
C GLY A 275 9.62 10.60 7.83
N HIS A 276 8.83 10.39 8.88
CA HIS A 276 9.20 10.64 10.26
C HIS A 276 9.14 9.36 11.09
N SER A 277 10.18 9.11 11.92
CA SER A 277 10.18 7.95 12.80
C SER A 277 8.95 7.92 13.71
N PHE A 278 8.26 6.79 13.75
CA PHE A 278 7.19 6.53 14.72
C PHE A 278 7.69 5.77 15.96
N ARG A 279 8.98 5.86 16.26
CA ARG A 279 9.56 5.26 17.46
C ARG A 279 8.87 5.74 18.74
N GLN A 280 8.50 7.02 18.80
CA GLN A 280 7.76 7.57 19.95
C GLN A 280 6.46 6.82 20.21
N GLN A 281 5.70 6.50 19.14
CA GLN A 281 4.45 5.76 19.21
C GLN A 281 4.66 4.34 19.72
N LEU A 282 5.74 3.67 19.29
CA LEU A 282 6.05 2.31 19.72
C LEU A 282 6.30 2.21 21.24
N PHE A 283 6.86 3.24 21.84
CA PHE A 283 7.24 3.24 23.25
C PHE A 283 6.34 4.10 24.15
N ALA A 284 5.25 4.64 23.61
CA ALA A 284 4.37 5.55 24.35
C ALA A 284 3.61 4.88 25.50
N ARG A 285 3.41 3.57 25.47
CA ARG A 285 2.63 2.78 26.44
C ARG A 285 1.25 3.36 26.70
N LYS A 286 0.62 3.90 25.66
CA LYS A 286 -0.74 4.43 25.69
C LYS A 286 -1.43 4.25 24.35
N SER A 287 -2.74 4.04 24.37
CA SER A 287 -3.60 4.07 23.19
C SER A 287 -4.08 5.48 22.85
N GLY A 288 -4.64 5.67 21.66
CA GLY A 288 -5.13 6.95 21.15
C GLY A 288 -4.04 7.77 20.48
N ARG A 289 -4.25 9.08 20.37
CA ARG A 289 -3.29 10.01 19.75
C ARG A 289 -2.09 10.22 20.69
N VAL A 290 -0.91 9.81 20.20
CA VAL A 290 0.36 9.96 20.94
C VAL A 290 0.99 11.31 20.67
N ASP A 291 1.08 11.71 19.41
CA ASP A 291 1.59 13.00 18.94
C ASP A 291 0.48 13.78 18.23
N SER A 292 0.13 14.94 18.77
CA SER A 292 -0.92 15.81 18.21
C SER A 292 -0.60 16.31 16.80
N ASN A 293 0.68 16.36 16.40
CA ASN A 293 1.10 16.79 15.08
C ASN A 293 0.87 15.71 13.99
N ARG A 294 0.67 14.46 14.41
CA ARG A 294 0.35 13.35 13.50
C ARG A 294 -1.16 13.24 13.27
N ASP A 295 -1.78 14.32 12.81
CA ASP A 295 -3.22 14.46 12.60
C ASP A 295 -3.65 14.27 11.12
N SER A 296 -2.70 13.97 10.24
CA SER A 296 -2.94 13.78 8.82
C SER A 296 -1.87 12.91 8.15
N ALA A 297 -2.23 12.33 7.01
CA ALA A 297 -1.32 11.68 6.08
C ALA A 297 -1.55 12.19 4.66
N PHE A 298 -0.54 12.03 3.81
CA PHE A 298 -0.55 12.51 2.44
C PHE A 298 -0.30 11.37 1.46
N SER A 299 -1.07 11.35 0.39
CA SER A 299 -0.94 10.39 -0.70
C SER A 299 -1.05 11.07 -2.06
N GLY A 300 -0.73 10.34 -3.10
CA GLY A 300 -0.93 10.85 -4.45
C GLY A 300 -0.73 9.76 -5.49
N PHE A 301 -0.96 10.11 -6.73
CA PHE A 301 -0.91 9.21 -7.86
C PHE A 301 -0.36 9.92 -9.09
N GLU A 302 0.36 9.22 -9.94
CA GLU A 302 0.78 9.69 -11.26
C GLU A 302 0.31 8.74 -12.36
N ARG A 303 0.97 7.59 -12.51
CA ARG A 303 0.66 6.62 -13.57
C ARG A 303 0.72 5.19 -13.03
N HIS A 304 -0.26 4.37 -13.41
CA HIS A 304 -0.24 2.94 -13.19
C HIS A 304 0.13 2.23 -14.50
N ILE A 305 -0.79 2.06 -15.43
CA ILE A 305 -0.51 1.42 -16.71
C ILE A 305 -0.20 2.47 -17.79
N GLY A 306 0.88 2.26 -18.56
CA GLY A 306 1.31 3.19 -19.61
C GLY A 306 0.26 3.37 -20.69
N SER A 307 -0.26 2.28 -21.25
CA SER A 307 -1.29 2.29 -22.30
C SER A 307 -2.67 2.77 -21.86
N ALA A 308 -2.87 3.03 -20.57
CA ALA A 308 -4.15 3.51 -20.05
C ALA A 308 -4.61 4.82 -20.68
N ARG A 309 -3.68 5.66 -21.12
CA ARG A 309 -3.95 6.97 -21.78
C ARG A 309 -3.03 7.17 -22.96
N LEU A 310 -3.44 8.08 -23.87
CA LEU A 310 -2.61 8.47 -25.01
C LEU A 310 -1.24 8.94 -24.54
N GLU A 311 -0.18 8.61 -25.29
CA GLU A 311 1.18 9.02 -25.05
C GLU A 311 1.70 8.59 -23.66
N ASN A 312 1.17 7.49 -23.12
CA ASN A 312 1.52 6.97 -21.80
C ASN A 312 1.36 7.99 -20.64
N ARG A 313 0.48 8.96 -20.79
CA ARG A 313 0.24 10.00 -19.78
C ARG A 313 -0.35 9.42 -18.50
N GLY A 314 0.02 10.02 -17.37
CA GLY A 314 -0.52 9.71 -16.07
C GLY A 314 -1.89 10.37 -15.79
N TYR A 315 -2.40 10.11 -14.58
CA TYR A 315 -3.52 10.84 -13.97
C TYR A 315 -3.08 11.40 -12.63
N PRO A 316 -2.32 12.51 -12.64
CA PRO A 316 -1.76 13.05 -11.42
C PRO A 316 -2.83 13.58 -10.46
N SER A 317 -2.73 13.16 -9.21
CA SER A 317 -3.58 13.64 -8.12
C SER A 317 -2.82 13.61 -6.79
N ARG A 318 -3.26 14.46 -5.84
CA ARG A 318 -2.71 14.51 -4.48
C ARG A 318 -3.85 14.54 -3.49
N ALA A 319 -3.62 13.98 -2.30
CA ALA A 319 -4.62 13.90 -1.26
C ALA A 319 -4.06 14.15 0.13
N ILE A 320 -4.90 14.68 1.01
CA ILE A 320 -4.70 14.74 2.45
C ILE A 320 -5.83 13.98 3.15
N HIS A 321 -5.44 13.07 4.04
CA HIS A 321 -6.31 12.27 4.89
C HIS A 321 -6.25 12.81 6.32
N THR A 322 -7.40 13.00 6.96
CA THR A 322 -7.54 13.43 8.35
C THR A 322 -8.61 12.60 9.05
N ASP A 323 -8.77 12.76 10.36
CA ASP A 323 -9.79 12.00 11.12
C ASP A 323 -11.22 12.10 10.55
N LYS A 324 -11.56 13.20 9.88
CA LYS A 324 -12.93 13.46 9.42
C LYS A 324 -13.09 13.63 7.93
N PHE A 325 -12.00 14.01 7.24
CA PHE A 325 -12.10 14.41 5.84
C PHE A 325 -10.96 13.83 5.02
N LEU A 326 -11.31 13.47 3.79
CA LEU A 326 -10.40 13.25 2.68
C LEU A 326 -10.59 14.39 1.68
N TYR A 327 -9.51 15.10 1.36
CA TYR A 327 -9.50 16.09 0.28
C TYR A 327 -8.52 15.64 -0.82
N ILE A 328 -8.98 15.68 -2.07
CA ILE A 328 -8.20 15.30 -3.25
C ILE A 328 -8.18 16.46 -4.23
N VAL A 329 -7.00 16.76 -4.78
CA VAL A 329 -6.82 17.61 -5.95
C VAL A 329 -6.43 16.75 -7.15
N ASN A 330 -7.22 16.86 -8.23
CA ASN A 330 -6.96 16.20 -9.51
C ASN A 330 -6.28 17.23 -10.42
N LEU A 331 -5.00 17.03 -10.71
CA LEU A 331 -4.15 18.03 -11.39
C LEU A 331 -4.39 18.09 -12.91
N THR A 332 -4.97 17.01 -13.46
CA THR A 332 -5.39 16.93 -14.88
C THR A 332 -6.79 16.33 -15.01
N PRO A 333 -7.84 17.04 -14.53
CA PRO A 333 -9.20 16.50 -14.41
C PRO A 333 -9.87 16.19 -15.76
N ASP A 334 -9.33 16.68 -16.86
CA ASP A 334 -9.75 16.38 -18.23
C ASP A 334 -9.34 14.98 -18.71
N ARG A 335 -8.39 14.33 -18.02
CA ARG A 335 -7.97 12.95 -18.32
C ARG A 335 -8.90 11.91 -17.66
N TRP A 336 -8.87 10.68 -18.17
CA TRP A 336 -9.62 9.57 -17.62
C TRP A 336 -8.89 8.96 -16.42
N PRO A 337 -9.48 8.90 -15.19
CA PRO A 337 -8.77 8.47 -13.99
C PRO A 337 -8.38 6.98 -14.01
N ALA A 338 -9.28 6.14 -14.53
CA ALA A 338 -9.08 4.68 -14.60
C ALA A 338 -8.53 4.19 -15.95
N GLY A 339 -8.05 5.10 -16.79
CA GLY A 339 -7.73 4.81 -18.18
C GLY A 339 -8.92 5.02 -19.12
N ARG A 340 -8.64 5.07 -20.44
CA ARG A 340 -9.66 5.34 -21.46
C ARG A 340 -10.69 4.22 -21.53
N PRO A 341 -11.98 4.57 -21.61
CA PRO A 341 -12.98 3.58 -21.98
C PRO A 341 -12.74 3.00 -23.38
N PRO A 342 -13.09 1.71 -23.65
CA PRO A 342 -13.72 0.79 -22.69
C PRO A 342 -12.74 0.06 -21.77
N ASN A 343 -11.42 0.11 -22.03
CA ASN A 343 -10.44 -0.79 -21.42
C ASN A 343 -10.21 -0.56 -19.92
N LEU A 344 -10.29 0.69 -19.44
CA LEU A 344 -10.06 1.04 -18.02
C LEU A 344 -8.80 0.36 -17.46
N ALA A 345 -7.66 0.52 -18.15
CA ALA A 345 -6.45 -0.27 -17.89
C ALA A 345 -5.83 -0.05 -16.50
N ASP A 346 -6.11 1.08 -15.83
CA ASP A 346 -5.64 1.33 -14.45
C ASP A 346 -6.49 0.62 -13.39
N ILE A 347 -7.63 0.03 -13.76
CA ILE A 347 -8.31 -0.95 -12.91
C ILE A 347 -7.67 -2.30 -13.18
N ASP A 348 -7.05 -2.86 -12.14
CA ASP A 348 -6.33 -4.13 -12.25
C ASP A 348 -7.18 -5.22 -12.90
N ASP A 349 -6.60 -5.84 -13.94
CA ASP A 349 -7.03 -7.02 -14.67
C ASP A 349 -8.52 -7.10 -15.06
N ASP A 350 -8.85 -8.03 -15.95
CA ASP A 350 -10.25 -8.33 -16.32
C ASP A 350 -10.92 -9.17 -15.22
N SER A 351 -11.13 -8.54 -14.07
CA SER A 351 -11.79 -9.17 -12.92
C SER A 351 -13.31 -9.30 -13.13
N PRO A 352 -13.96 -10.27 -12.47
CA PRO A 352 -15.43 -10.38 -12.49
C PRO A 352 -16.13 -9.07 -12.09
N THR A 353 -15.57 -8.33 -11.15
CA THR A 353 -16.10 -7.04 -10.71
C THR A 353 -15.96 -5.97 -11.80
N LYS A 354 -14.78 -5.83 -12.43
CA LYS A 354 -14.57 -4.90 -13.55
C LYS A 354 -15.52 -5.20 -14.71
N MET A 355 -15.61 -6.47 -15.09
CA MET A 355 -16.53 -6.90 -16.17
C MET A 355 -18.01 -6.62 -15.82
N THR A 356 -18.39 -6.80 -14.55
CA THR A 356 -19.75 -6.49 -14.10
C THR A 356 -20.06 -5.01 -14.29
N ILE A 357 -19.21 -4.10 -13.84
CA ILE A 357 -19.46 -2.66 -13.98
C ILE A 357 -19.36 -2.17 -15.43
N ALA A 358 -18.69 -2.91 -16.31
CA ALA A 358 -18.62 -2.59 -17.74
C ALA A 358 -19.98 -2.70 -18.46
N ASP A 359 -20.95 -3.46 -17.92
CA ASP A 359 -22.35 -3.43 -18.34
C ASP A 359 -23.01 -2.11 -17.85
N ARG A 360 -22.71 -1.03 -18.55
CA ARG A 360 -23.20 0.32 -18.23
C ARG A 360 -24.72 0.43 -18.23
N GLY A 361 -25.41 -0.36 -19.04
CA GLY A 361 -26.88 -0.36 -19.08
C GLY A 361 -27.51 -0.71 -17.74
N ARG A 362 -26.86 -1.61 -17.00
CA ARG A 362 -27.34 -2.08 -15.69
C ARG A 362 -26.63 -1.43 -14.50
N PHE A 363 -25.36 -1.07 -14.66
CA PHE A 363 -24.49 -0.64 -13.56
C PHE A 363 -23.89 0.76 -13.77
N GLU A 364 -24.56 1.65 -14.49
CA GLU A 364 -24.06 3.00 -14.84
C GLU A 364 -23.57 3.79 -13.62
N LYS A 365 -24.26 3.71 -12.48
CA LYS A 365 -23.85 4.37 -11.24
C LYS A 365 -22.44 3.96 -10.81
N PHE A 366 -22.17 2.67 -10.83
CA PHE A 366 -20.89 2.10 -10.40
C PHE A 366 -19.78 2.37 -11.42
N TRP A 367 -20.14 2.32 -12.72
CA TRP A 367 -19.24 2.77 -13.78
C TRP A 367 -18.80 4.22 -13.56
N LYS A 368 -19.73 5.13 -13.29
CA LYS A 368 -19.42 6.54 -13.04
C LYS A 368 -18.50 6.70 -11.84
N LEU A 369 -18.77 6.00 -10.76
CA LEU A 369 -17.93 6.02 -9.56
C LEU A 369 -16.50 5.49 -9.82
N ALA A 370 -16.33 4.50 -10.69
CA ALA A 370 -15.04 3.88 -10.97
C ALA A 370 -14.26 4.61 -12.07
N ALA A 371 -14.92 5.08 -13.14
CA ALA A 371 -14.28 5.41 -14.40
C ALA A 371 -14.51 6.82 -14.93
N ASP A 372 -15.61 7.51 -14.56
CA ASP A 372 -15.87 8.84 -15.08
C ASP A 372 -14.80 9.87 -14.67
N LYS A 373 -14.62 10.88 -15.49
CA LYS A 373 -13.74 12.01 -15.20
C LYS A 373 -14.08 12.65 -13.87
N ARG A 374 -13.06 13.03 -13.11
CA ARG A 374 -13.21 13.64 -11.80
C ARG A 374 -13.22 15.17 -11.92
N PRO A 375 -13.91 15.87 -11.00
CA PRO A 375 -13.73 17.31 -10.85
C PRO A 375 -12.30 17.63 -10.41
N ALA A 376 -11.89 18.90 -10.54
CA ALA A 376 -10.57 19.32 -10.09
C ALA A 376 -10.34 19.13 -8.59
N GLU A 377 -11.40 19.20 -7.78
CA GLU A 377 -11.34 19.04 -6.33
C GLU A 377 -12.42 18.08 -5.86
N GLU A 378 -12.05 17.22 -4.92
CA GLU A 378 -12.97 16.31 -4.23
C GLU A 378 -12.80 16.48 -2.72
N LEU A 379 -13.91 16.43 -1.97
CA LEU A 379 -13.94 16.48 -0.52
C LEU A 379 -14.97 15.47 0.00
N TYR A 380 -14.55 14.61 0.92
CA TYR A 380 -15.42 13.60 1.51
C TYR A 380 -15.35 13.65 3.03
N ALA A 381 -16.50 13.55 3.69
CA ALA A 381 -16.59 13.42 5.14
C ALA A 381 -16.55 11.93 5.50
N ILE A 382 -15.36 11.38 5.74
CA ILE A 382 -15.11 9.92 5.83
C ILE A 382 -15.80 9.28 7.04
N ASP A 383 -16.09 10.04 8.08
CA ASP A 383 -16.85 9.60 9.25
C ASP A 383 -18.33 9.32 8.95
N ARG A 384 -18.89 9.94 7.89
CA ARG A 384 -20.30 9.81 7.48
C ARG A 384 -20.45 9.13 6.11
N ASP A 385 -19.43 9.19 5.30
CA ASP A 385 -19.35 8.59 3.96
C ASP A 385 -18.07 7.77 3.83
N PRO A 386 -17.96 6.61 4.52
CA PRO A 386 -16.76 5.78 4.57
C PRO A 386 -16.38 5.19 3.20
N TYR A 387 -17.27 5.31 2.20
CA TYR A 387 -17.05 4.85 0.84
C TYR A 387 -16.79 5.98 -0.17
N GLN A 388 -16.72 7.23 0.29
CA GLN A 388 -16.43 8.44 -0.50
C GLN A 388 -17.32 8.54 -1.76
N ILE A 389 -18.63 8.47 -1.58
CA ILE A 389 -19.63 8.53 -2.66
C ILE A 389 -20.11 9.96 -2.93
N HIS A 390 -20.17 10.79 -1.89
CA HIS A 390 -20.76 12.12 -1.94
C HIS A 390 -19.70 13.21 -1.87
N ASN A 391 -19.30 13.73 -3.04
CA ASN A 391 -18.32 14.83 -3.12
C ASN A 391 -18.93 16.14 -2.59
N LEU A 392 -18.35 16.68 -1.52
CA LEU A 392 -18.76 17.90 -0.82
C LEU A 392 -17.97 19.15 -1.28
N ALA A 393 -17.04 19.04 -2.24
CA ALA A 393 -16.15 20.13 -2.63
C ALA A 393 -16.87 21.42 -3.10
N ASN A 394 -18.09 21.27 -3.63
CA ASN A 394 -18.92 22.38 -4.07
C ASN A 394 -20.04 22.76 -3.08
N ASN A 395 -20.13 22.11 -1.90
CA ASN A 395 -21.09 22.48 -0.87
C ASN A 395 -20.55 23.69 -0.07
N PRO A 396 -21.25 24.83 -0.03
CA PRO A 396 -20.82 26.04 0.67
C PRO A 396 -20.55 25.83 2.17
N GLU A 397 -21.23 24.89 2.83
CA GLU A 397 -21.05 24.59 4.24
C GLU A 397 -19.64 24.07 4.55
N PHE A 398 -18.97 23.45 3.57
CA PHE A 398 -17.63 22.88 3.71
C PHE A 398 -16.53 23.74 3.07
N SER A 399 -16.85 24.94 2.59
CA SER A 399 -15.89 25.81 1.90
C SER A 399 -14.65 26.12 2.75
N THR A 400 -14.83 26.47 4.01
CA THR A 400 -13.72 26.73 4.94
C THR A 400 -12.89 25.48 5.21
N THR A 401 -13.51 24.34 5.44
CA THR A 401 -12.81 23.05 5.64
C THR A 401 -11.98 22.69 4.40
N LYS A 402 -12.58 22.79 3.23
CA LYS A 402 -11.89 22.54 1.96
C LYS A 402 -10.65 23.42 1.80
N GLU A 403 -10.78 24.72 2.05
CA GLU A 403 -9.66 25.66 1.90
C GLU A 403 -8.52 25.36 2.89
N ILE A 404 -8.82 25.03 4.14
CA ILE A 404 -7.82 24.62 5.13
C ILE A 404 -7.06 23.37 4.67
N LEU A 405 -7.76 22.35 4.21
CA LEU A 405 -7.14 21.10 3.76
C LEU A 405 -6.32 21.32 2.48
N LYS A 406 -6.80 22.13 1.57
CA LYS A 406 -6.08 22.54 0.36
C LYS A 406 -4.75 23.23 0.71
N GLN A 407 -4.77 24.19 1.63
CA GLN A 407 -3.56 24.90 2.07
C GLN A 407 -2.56 23.95 2.74
N ARG A 408 -3.04 23.04 3.62
CA ARG A 408 -2.19 22.04 4.24
C ARG A 408 -1.54 21.11 3.22
N LEU A 409 -2.31 20.63 2.25
CA LEU A 409 -1.79 19.79 1.17
C LEU A 409 -0.76 20.53 0.32
N GLN A 410 -1.04 21.78 -0.07
CA GLN A 410 -0.10 22.61 -0.83
C GLN A 410 1.20 22.87 -0.06
N GLN A 411 1.10 23.12 1.24
CA GLN A 411 2.26 23.31 2.10
C GLN A 411 3.13 22.05 2.15
N GLU A 412 2.53 20.89 2.33
CA GLU A 412 3.26 19.60 2.31
C GLU A 412 3.96 19.37 0.98
N MET A 413 3.23 19.54 -0.13
CA MET A 413 3.79 19.41 -1.47
C MET A 413 5.00 20.33 -1.67
N GLN A 414 4.92 21.59 -1.22
CA GLN A 414 6.01 22.55 -1.32
C GLN A 414 7.21 22.16 -0.44
N GLN A 415 6.97 21.85 0.81
CA GLN A 415 8.02 21.50 1.78
C GLN A 415 8.76 20.23 1.40
N THR A 416 8.05 19.29 0.81
CA THR A 416 8.62 18.01 0.38
C THR A 416 9.07 18.00 -1.09
N GLY A 417 8.96 19.12 -1.80
CA GLY A 417 9.49 19.30 -3.15
C GLY A 417 8.74 18.52 -4.23
N ASP A 418 7.41 18.54 -4.19
CA ASP A 418 6.59 17.98 -5.27
C ASP A 418 6.79 18.78 -6.57
N PRO A 419 7.16 18.14 -7.69
CA PRO A 419 7.40 18.84 -8.97
C PRO A 419 6.22 19.67 -9.48
N TRP A 420 4.98 19.34 -9.12
CA TRP A 420 3.80 20.12 -9.51
C TRP A 420 3.77 21.51 -8.87
N THR A 421 4.43 21.72 -7.74
CA THR A 421 4.53 23.02 -7.08
C THR A 421 5.49 23.99 -7.77
N THR A 422 6.40 23.47 -8.60
CA THR A 422 7.42 24.23 -9.34
C THR A 422 7.16 24.30 -10.84
N GLY A 423 5.99 23.82 -11.31
CA GLY A 423 5.65 23.75 -12.72
C GLY A 423 6.29 22.60 -13.50
N ASN A 424 7.04 21.72 -12.83
CA ASN A 424 7.74 20.59 -13.43
C ASN A 424 6.96 19.26 -13.36
N GLY A 425 5.70 19.28 -12.90
CA GLY A 425 4.89 18.06 -12.73
C GLY A 425 4.70 17.27 -14.03
N ALA A 426 4.60 17.94 -15.17
CA ALA A 426 4.50 17.29 -16.48
C ALA A 426 5.70 16.39 -16.83
N SER A 427 6.83 16.48 -16.11
CA SER A 427 7.97 15.58 -16.27
C SER A 427 7.61 14.10 -16.03
N PHE A 428 6.61 13.83 -15.20
CA PHE A 428 6.13 12.46 -14.97
C PHE A 428 5.60 11.80 -16.25
N ASP A 429 4.99 12.54 -17.15
CA ASP A 429 4.52 12.02 -18.44
C ASP A 429 5.68 11.66 -19.39
N SER A 430 6.89 12.21 -19.18
CA SER A 430 8.07 11.94 -20.01
C SER A 430 8.90 10.73 -19.59
N TYR A 431 8.67 10.18 -18.39
CA TYR A 431 9.42 9.00 -17.94
C TYR A 431 9.04 7.75 -18.72
N THR A 432 10.06 6.98 -19.10
CA THR A 432 9.90 5.72 -19.82
C THR A 432 9.05 4.73 -19.01
N TYR A 433 8.14 4.07 -19.69
CA TYR A 433 7.36 2.96 -19.17
C TYR A 433 8.05 1.65 -19.59
N TYR A 434 8.43 0.83 -18.62
CA TYR A 434 9.16 -0.43 -18.85
C TYR A 434 8.26 -1.67 -18.80
N GLY A 435 6.95 -1.50 -18.68
CA GLY A 435 5.98 -2.59 -18.78
C GLY A 435 5.73 -2.99 -20.24
N LYS A 436 5.07 -4.14 -20.42
CA LYS A 436 4.57 -4.50 -21.74
C LYS A 436 3.42 -3.57 -22.10
N GLU A 437 3.46 -2.97 -23.27
CA GLU A 437 2.31 -2.29 -23.84
C GLU A 437 1.26 -3.37 -24.15
N THR A 438 0.09 -3.25 -23.55
CA THR A 438 -1.07 -4.04 -23.97
C THR A 438 -1.60 -3.40 -25.23
N GLU A 439 -1.53 -4.10 -26.36
CA GLU A 439 -2.11 -3.71 -27.65
C GLU A 439 -3.61 -3.45 -27.56
#